data_569a607a0a49ced342cdc90978d48e4d
#
_entry.id   569a607a0a49ced342cdc90978d48e4d
#
_cell.length_a   1.000
_cell.length_b   1.000
_cell.length_c   1.000
_cell.angle_alpha   90.00
_cell.angle_beta   90.00
_cell.angle_gamma   90.00
#
_symmetry.space_group_name_H-M   'P 1'
#
loop_
_entity.id
_entity.type
_entity.pdbx_description
1 polymer ?
#
loop_
_entity_poly.entity_id
_entity_poly.type
_entity_poly.pdbx_seq_one_letter_code
_entity_poly.pdbx_strand_id
1 'polypeptide(L)'
;EAARLAEEKRKAEEAARLAEEKRKAEEAARLSEEKRKAEEAARLAEANRKADVKTEQKDLISRYSNSALSELSASANNVLLVLDELNKQLVGENLSHVWVNTMHSSRRYDANEFRAYKQETNLTQLGAQHIDDNYRLGLLFSHARANNTFDDNIGSKNRLTMLSAFGKYDFANGLNVFADMSYGSSAGEIRGELQNADIQRHIVAFGAGVGYQLKLGKLAFKPNASVHRYHISSDDYQYDQSRIHTPSANFNVYQAGVTVDYTFGPWAGVMLRPSVSVNYVDASNSKLAVQVNQVPLMQRFDRYWQQEIGLSAGFGGWQVGGYAAQSRGKQLDKQHQFGLKVGYRW
;
A
#
# COMPACT_ATOMS: atom_id res chain seq x y z
N GLU A 1 99.13 -10.02 -32.98
CA GLU A 1 98.75 -10.32 -31.60
C GLU A 1 97.89 -9.20 -31.03
N ALA A 2 98.24 -7.94 -31.09
CA ALA A 2 97.51 -6.78 -30.53
C ALA A 2 96.10 -6.62 -31.16
N ALA A 3 95.86 -6.88 -32.41
CA ALA A 3 94.55 -6.79 -33.07
C ALA A 3 93.57 -7.90 -32.54
N ARG A 4 94.08 -9.08 -32.23
CA ARG A 4 93.30 -10.21 -31.67
C ARG A 4 92.87 -9.94 -30.26
N LEU A 5 93.74 -9.36 -29.45
CA LEU A 5 93.43 -8.95 -28.08
C LEU A 5 92.43 -7.78 -28.00
N ALA A 6 92.46 -6.86 -28.96
CA ALA A 6 91.50 -5.74 -29.07
C ALA A 6 90.13 -6.25 -29.48
N GLU A 7 90.03 -7.25 -30.33
CA GLU A 7 88.79 -7.88 -30.77
C GLU A 7 88.15 -8.74 -29.67
N GLU A 8 88.95 -9.47 -28.91
CA GLU A 8 88.46 -10.21 -27.72
C GLU A 8 87.94 -9.29 -26.62
N LYS A 9 88.65 -8.19 -26.36
CA LYS A 9 88.22 -7.17 -25.42
C LYS A 9 86.89 -6.51 -25.81
N ARG A 10 86.71 -6.20 -27.12
CA ARG A 10 85.45 -5.65 -27.67
C ARG A 10 84.32 -6.64 -27.57
N LYS A 11 84.54 -7.93 -27.86
CA LYS A 11 83.55 -9.00 -27.71
C LYS A 11 83.14 -9.23 -26.23
N ALA A 12 84.14 -9.12 -25.31
CA ALA A 12 83.87 -9.22 -23.88
C ALA A 12 83.03 -8.03 -23.34
N GLU A 13 83.37 -6.79 -23.81
CA GLU A 13 82.58 -5.60 -23.45
C GLU A 13 81.16 -5.61 -24.03
N GLU A 14 80.99 -6.11 -25.24
CA GLU A 14 79.67 -6.27 -25.87
C GLU A 14 78.84 -7.32 -25.19
N ALA A 15 79.46 -8.46 -24.80
CA ALA A 15 78.75 -9.50 -24.03
C ALA A 15 78.36 -9.03 -22.60
N ALA A 16 79.23 -8.23 -21.94
CA ALA A 16 78.94 -7.64 -20.66
C ALA A 16 77.75 -6.63 -20.74
N ARG A 17 77.75 -5.82 -21.80
CA ARG A 17 76.66 -4.85 -22.05
C ARG A 17 75.35 -5.55 -22.32
N LEU A 18 75.33 -6.60 -23.14
CA LEU A 18 74.14 -7.41 -23.43
C LEU A 18 73.60 -8.15 -22.17
N ALA A 19 74.51 -8.66 -21.32
CA ALA A 19 74.14 -9.30 -20.08
C ALA A 19 73.53 -8.30 -19.08
N GLU A 20 74.07 -7.07 -18.97
CA GLU A 20 73.49 -6.03 -18.14
C GLU A 20 72.14 -5.53 -18.68
N GLU A 21 71.97 -5.37 -19.95
CA GLU A 21 70.71 -4.99 -20.60
C GLU A 21 69.64 -6.06 -20.38
N LYS A 22 70.00 -7.34 -20.49
CA LYS A 22 69.12 -8.47 -20.24
C LYS A 22 68.67 -8.50 -18.74
N ARG A 23 69.61 -8.27 -17.80
CA ARG A 23 69.29 -8.21 -16.39
C ARG A 23 68.35 -7.04 -16.07
N LYS A 24 68.57 -5.85 -16.63
CA LYS A 24 67.67 -4.68 -16.46
C LYS A 24 66.28 -4.95 -17.07
N ALA A 25 66.18 -5.64 -18.19
CA ALA A 25 64.93 -6.01 -18.77
C ALA A 25 64.16 -7.06 -17.94
N GLU A 26 64.84 -8.06 -17.42
CA GLU A 26 64.27 -9.04 -16.49
C GLU A 26 63.78 -8.43 -15.18
N GLU A 27 64.54 -7.50 -14.62
CA GLU A 27 64.20 -6.76 -13.38
C GLU A 27 62.97 -5.84 -13.64
N ALA A 28 62.94 -5.13 -14.76
CA ALA A 28 61.78 -4.32 -15.17
C ALA A 28 60.50 -5.17 -15.40
N ALA A 29 60.65 -6.33 -16.05
CA ALA A 29 59.56 -7.26 -16.24
C ALA A 29 59.03 -7.80 -14.89
N ARG A 30 59.92 -8.16 -13.97
CA ARG A 30 59.55 -8.61 -12.63
C ARG A 30 58.79 -7.53 -11.81
N LEU A 31 59.31 -6.30 -11.83
CA LEU A 31 58.69 -5.16 -11.19
C LEU A 31 57.29 -4.84 -11.79
N SER A 32 57.14 -4.92 -13.11
CA SER A 32 55.88 -4.70 -13.78
C SER A 32 54.82 -5.79 -13.45
N GLU A 33 55.27 -7.04 -13.32
CA GLU A 33 54.40 -8.15 -12.95
C GLU A 33 53.99 -8.06 -11.47
N GLU A 34 54.91 -7.68 -10.58
CA GLU A 34 54.62 -7.49 -9.17
C GLU A 34 53.63 -6.33 -8.95
N LYS A 35 53.81 -5.21 -9.67
CA LYS A 35 52.90 -4.08 -9.68
C LYS A 35 51.49 -4.48 -10.16
N ARG A 36 51.40 -5.26 -11.24
CA ARG A 36 50.12 -5.77 -11.77
C ARG A 36 49.43 -6.67 -10.75
N LYS A 37 50.16 -7.59 -10.08
CA LYS A 37 49.61 -8.46 -9.05
C LYS A 37 49.13 -7.65 -7.82
N ALA A 38 49.83 -6.60 -7.42
CA ALA A 38 49.44 -5.73 -6.33
C ALA A 38 48.16 -4.93 -6.70
N GLU A 39 48.08 -4.38 -7.91
CA GLU A 39 46.89 -3.69 -8.38
C GLU A 39 45.65 -4.63 -8.48
N GLU A 40 45.85 -5.86 -8.96
CA GLU A 40 44.79 -6.86 -9.03
C GLU A 40 44.31 -7.27 -7.64
N ALA A 41 45.21 -7.49 -6.69
CA ALA A 41 44.90 -7.79 -5.28
C ALA A 41 44.15 -6.63 -4.60
N ALA A 42 44.58 -5.37 -4.84
CA ALA A 42 43.90 -4.19 -4.32
C ALA A 42 42.47 -4.05 -4.88
N ARG A 43 42.28 -4.30 -6.19
CA ARG A 43 40.99 -4.28 -6.85
C ARG A 43 40.06 -5.38 -6.34
N LEU A 44 40.60 -6.57 -6.08
CA LEU A 44 39.84 -7.69 -5.50
C LEU A 44 39.41 -7.40 -4.05
N ALA A 45 40.31 -6.83 -3.25
CA ALA A 45 40.03 -6.43 -1.87
C ALA A 45 38.95 -5.33 -1.82
N GLU A 46 39.01 -4.34 -2.72
CA GLU A 46 37.99 -3.31 -2.83
C GLU A 46 36.62 -3.86 -3.29
N ALA A 47 36.62 -4.80 -4.24
CA ALA A 47 35.40 -5.49 -4.70
C ALA A 47 34.77 -6.32 -3.58
N ASN A 48 35.58 -7.05 -2.79
CA ASN A 48 35.10 -7.81 -1.64
C ASN A 48 34.54 -6.89 -0.56
N ARG A 49 35.23 -5.79 -0.24
CA ARG A 49 34.73 -4.80 0.72
C ARG A 49 33.41 -4.17 0.29
N LYS A 50 33.25 -3.86 -1.01
CA LYS A 50 31.98 -3.36 -1.55
C LYS A 50 30.87 -4.42 -1.51
N ALA A 51 31.20 -5.69 -1.72
CA ALA A 51 30.27 -6.80 -1.61
C ALA A 51 29.84 -7.03 -0.15
N ASP A 52 30.76 -6.97 0.81
CA ASP A 52 30.48 -7.12 2.25
C ASP A 52 29.60 -5.97 2.75
N VAL A 53 29.91 -4.72 2.40
CA VAL A 53 29.08 -3.55 2.72
C VAL A 53 27.68 -3.67 2.11
N LYS A 54 27.58 -4.16 0.88
CA LYS A 54 26.28 -4.39 0.22
C LYS A 54 25.48 -5.53 0.86
N THR A 55 26.15 -6.54 1.36
CA THR A 55 25.50 -7.66 2.09
C THR A 55 25.03 -7.20 3.47
N GLU A 56 25.84 -6.46 4.21
CA GLU A 56 25.46 -5.85 5.49
C GLU A 56 24.30 -4.85 5.34
N GLN A 57 24.32 -4.00 4.31
CA GLN A 57 23.20 -3.12 4.00
C GLN A 57 21.94 -3.91 3.61
N LYS A 58 22.08 -5.03 2.91
CA LYS A 58 20.96 -5.88 2.52
C LYS A 58 20.33 -6.59 3.72
N ASP A 59 21.13 -7.01 4.69
CA ASP A 59 20.62 -7.64 5.92
C ASP A 59 19.96 -6.61 6.85
N LEU A 60 20.52 -5.40 6.99
CA LEU A 60 19.88 -4.28 7.68
C LEU A 60 18.56 -3.88 7.01
N ILE A 61 18.53 -3.84 5.67
CA ILE A 61 17.34 -3.59 4.88
C ILE A 61 16.29 -4.69 5.08
N SER A 62 16.66 -5.97 5.10
CA SER A 62 15.70 -7.06 5.23
C SER A 62 15.00 -7.08 6.60
N ARG A 63 15.67 -6.67 7.65
CA ARG A 63 15.16 -6.76 9.03
C ARG A 63 14.24 -5.61 9.43
N TYR A 64 14.53 -4.38 9.00
CA TYR A 64 13.81 -3.18 9.41
C TYR A 64 13.02 -2.52 8.27
N SER A 65 13.59 -2.45 7.09
CA SER A 65 13.03 -1.70 5.96
C SER A 65 11.80 -2.34 5.35
N ASN A 66 11.74 -3.68 5.31
CA ASN A 66 10.53 -4.38 4.86
C ASN A 66 9.35 -4.13 5.80
N SER A 67 9.60 -3.92 7.11
CA SER A 67 8.58 -3.55 8.08
C SER A 67 8.05 -2.14 7.83
N ALA A 68 8.90 -1.19 7.45
CA ALA A 68 8.48 0.17 7.08
C ALA A 68 7.59 0.18 5.82
N LEU A 69 7.93 -0.64 4.81
CA LEU A 69 7.11 -0.79 3.62
C LEU A 69 5.77 -1.47 3.92
N SER A 70 5.77 -2.49 4.79
CA SER A 70 4.55 -3.17 5.24
C SER A 70 3.66 -2.23 6.07
N GLU A 71 4.25 -1.36 6.90
CA GLU A 71 3.51 -0.34 7.65
C GLU A 71 2.84 0.66 6.71
N LEU A 72 3.57 1.18 5.70
CA LEU A 72 3.00 2.08 4.70
C LEU A 72 1.86 1.41 3.93
N SER A 73 2.02 0.14 3.56
CA SER A 73 0.96 -0.68 2.95
C SER A 73 -0.26 -0.80 3.85
N ALA A 74 -0.05 -1.11 5.12
CA ALA A 74 -1.12 -1.25 6.11
C ALA A 74 -1.86 0.08 6.36
N SER A 75 -1.13 1.21 6.42
CA SER A 75 -1.70 2.55 6.51
C SER A 75 -2.56 2.89 5.29
N ALA A 76 -2.06 2.64 4.08
CA ALA A 76 -2.82 2.88 2.85
C ALA A 76 -4.06 1.98 2.75
N ASN A 77 -3.96 0.70 3.15
CA ASN A 77 -5.11 -0.21 3.22
C ASN A 77 -6.18 0.26 4.21
N ASN A 78 -5.79 0.91 5.30
CA ASN A 78 -6.74 1.51 6.24
C ASN A 78 -7.53 2.66 5.60
N VAL A 79 -6.87 3.51 4.80
CA VAL A 79 -7.52 4.57 4.02
C VAL A 79 -8.50 3.98 3.00
N LEU A 80 -8.06 2.97 2.25
CA LEU A 80 -8.92 2.28 1.26
C LEU A 80 -10.17 1.70 1.92
N LEU A 81 -10.05 1.11 3.10
CA LEU A 81 -11.16 0.53 3.84
C LEU A 81 -12.20 1.57 4.25
N VAL A 82 -11.75 2.72 4.77
CA VAL A 82 -12.65 3.81 5.19
C VAL A 82 -13.44 4.36 4.01
N LEU A 83 -12.79 4.50 2.84
CA LEU A 83 -13.42 5.04 1.64
C LEU A 83 -14.25 3.98 0.88
N ASP A 84 -13.93 2.69 0.98
CA ASP A 84 -14.80 1.61 0.51
C ASP A 84 -16.15 1.64 1.25
N GLU A 85 -16.13 1.84 2.57
CA GLU A 85 -17.36 1.99 3.36
C GLU A 85 -18.16 3.26 2.97
N LEU A 86 -17.51 4.37 2.65
CA LEU A 86 -18.19 5.54 2.08
C LEU A 86 -18.81 5.21 0.72
N ASN A 87 -18.06 4.55 -0.18
CA ASN A 87 -18.56 4.15 -1.49
C ASN A 87 -19.79 3.23 -1.40
N LYS A 88 -19.80 2.28 -0.46
CA LYS A 88 -20.98 1.44 -0.18
C LYS A 88 -22.22 2.25 0.22
N GLN A 89 -22.03 3.36 0.99
CA GLN A 89 -23.14 4.26 1.34
C GLN A 89 -23.67 5.01 0.12
N LEU A 90 -22.80 5.39 -0.82
CA LEU A 90 -23.16 6.13 -2.04
C LEU A 90 -23.81 5.23 -3.08
N VAL A 91 -23.31 4.02 -3.27
CA VAL A 91 -23.89 3.02 -4.18
C VAL A 91 -25.22 2.48 -3.64
N GLY A 92 -25.30 2.29 -2.32
CA GLY A 92 -26.48 1.75 -1.65
C GLY A 92 -27.65 2.71 -1.56
N GLU A 93 -28.81 2.18 -1.16
CA GLU A 93 -29.99 2.98 -0.82
C GLU A 93 -29.97 3.35 0.66
N ASN A 94 -29.11 4.29 1.04
CA ASN A 94 -29.15 4.87 2.38
C ASN A 94 -30.16 6.03 2.39
N LEU A 95 -31.32 5.78 2.97
CA LEU A 95 -32.40 6.77 3.10
C LEU A 95 -32.46 7.40 4.51
N SER A 96 -31.47 7.16 5.36
CA SER A 96 -31.40 7.75 6.70
C SER A 96 -30.83 9.16 6.64
N HIS A 97 -31.43 10.11 7.37
CA HIS A 97 -30.87 11.45 7.50
C HIS A 97 -29.64 11.47 8.40
N VAL A 98 -29.62 10.61 9.43
CA VAL A 98 -28.46 10.38 10.28
C VAL A 98 -28.21 8.89 10.44
N TRP A 99 -26.96 8.47 10.53
CA TRP A 99 -26.62 7.06 10.77
C TRP A 99 -25.29 6.87 11.48
N VAL A 100 -25.17 5.72 12.11
CA VAL A 100 -23.91 5.19 12.62
C VAL A 100 -23.61 3.90 11.88
N ASN A 101 -22.39 3.74 11.44
CA ASN A 101 -21.86 2.49 10.88
C ASN A 101 -20.65 2.05 11.72
N THR A 102 -20.58 0.76 12.04
CA THR A 102 -19.40 0.16 12.66
C THR A 102 -19.00 -1.07 11.86
N MET A 103 -17.69 -1.27 11.70
CA MET A 103 -17.16 -2.37 10.91
C MET A 103 -15.88 -2.91 11.53
N HIS A 104 -15.74 -4.22 11.50
CA HIS A 104 -14.51 -4.94 11.81
C HIS A 104 -13.97 -5.62 10.57
N SER A 105 -12.65 -5.49 10.33
CA SER A 105 -11.95 -6.15 9.22
C SER A 105 -10.70 -6.86 9.72
N SER A 106 -10.52 -8.10 9.31
CA SER A 106 -9.28 -8.87 9.49
C SER A 106 -8.72 -9.19 8.12
N ARG A 107 -7.47 -8.78 7.85
CA ARG A 107 -6.76 -8.94 6.59
C ARG A 107 -5.44 -9.67 6.81
N ARG A 108 -5.05 -10.48 5.83
CA ARG A 108 -3.74 -11.11 5.75
C ARG A 108 -3.13 -10.82 4.38
N TYR A 109 -1.90 -10.36 4.42
CA TYR A 109 -1.07 -10.15 3.24
C TYR A 109 0.13 -11.08 3.27
N ASP A 110 0.35 -11.80 2.17
CA ASP A 110 1.51 -12.65 2.00
C ASP A 110 2.77 -11.81 1.70
N ALA A 111 3.92 -12.33 2.10
CA ALA A 111 5.21 -11.74 1.75
C ALA A 111 5.44 -11.85 0.24
N ASN A 112 5.80 -10.72 -0.38
CA ASN A 112 6.26 -10.69 -1.76
C ASN A 112 7.44 -9.71 -1.88
N GLU A 113 7.17 -8.41 -2.07
CA GLU A 113 8.18 -7.35 -2.08
C GLU A 113 8.34 -6.71 -0.69
N PHE A 114 7.46 -7.06 0.24
CA PHE A 114 7.38 -6.58 1.62
C PHE A 114 7.18 -7.76 2.59
N ARG A 115 7.26 -7.49 3.88
CA ARG A 115 7.06 -8.47 4.93
C ARG A 115 5.57 -8.82 5.05
N ALA A 116 5.26 -10.12 5.16
CA ALA A 116 3.89 -10.57 5.43
C ALA A 116 3.33 -9.91 6.68
N TYR A 117 2.05 -9.57 6.67
CA TYR A 117 1.41 -9.00 7.84
C TYR A 117 -0.06 -9.35 7.97
N LYS A 118 -0.52 -9.35 9.22
CA LYS A 118 -1.93 -9.39 9.57
C LYS A 118 -2.36 -8.00 10.04
N GLN A 119 -3.48 -7.50 9.52
CA GLN A 119 -4.09 -6.24 9.91
C GLN A 119 -5.49 -6.48 10.47
N GLU A 120 -5.76 -5.97 11.65
CA GLU A 120 -7.08 -5.93 12.24
C GLU A 120 -7.53 -4.49 12.41
N THR A 121 -8.66 -4.13 11.80
CA THR A 121 -9.17 -2.76 11.78
C THR A 121 -10.58 -2.72 12.34
N ASN A 122 -10.83 -1.77 13.25
CA ASN A 122 -12.16 -1.39 13.70
C ASN A 122 -12.45 0.03 13.20
N LEU A 123 -13.56 0.19 12.50
CA LEU A 123 -14.04 1.45 11.94
C LEU A 123 -15.36 1.84 12.58
N THR A 124 -15.51 3.11 12.92
CA THR A 124 -16.78 3.75 13.26
C THR A 124 -16.98 4.96 12.39
N GLN A 125 -18.18 5.08 11.82
CA GLN A 125 -18.57 6.21 10.99
C GLN A 125 -19.86 6.82 11.51
N LEU A 126 -19.92 8.16 11.54
CA LEU A 126 -21.10 8.95 11.86
C LEU A 126 -21.44 9.78 10.63
N GLY A 127 -22.61 9.57 10.07
CA GLY A 127 -23.04 10.27 8.87
C GLY A 127 -24.32 11.08 9.08
N ALA A 128 -24.40 12.19 8.38
CA ALA A 128 -25.61 13.01 8.26
C ALA A 128 -25.77 13.45 6.82
N GLN A 129 -27.01 13.45 6.31
CA GLN A 129 -27.32 13.90 4.96
C GLN A 129 -28.67 14.56 4.87
N HIS A 130 -28.76 15.52 3.99
CA HIS A 130 -30.00 16.05 3.48
C HIS A 130 -30.47 15.20 2.30
N ILE A 131 -31.73 14.84 2.27
CA ILE A 131 -32.35 14.02 1.23
C ILE A 131 -33.49 14.82 0.64
N ASP A 132 -33.44 15.04 -0.67
CA ASP A 132 -34.51 15.57 -1.49
C ASP A 132 -34.92 14.51 -2.53
N ASP A 133 -35.92 14.79 -3.35
CA ASP A 133 -36.50 13.85 -4.30
C ASP A 133 -35.45 13.17 -5.20
N ASN A 134 -34.50 13.96 -5.72
CA ASN A 134 -33.52 13.49 -6.69
C ASN A 134 -32.07 13.60 -6.22
N TYR A 135 -31.79 14.24 -5.07
CA TYR A 135 -30.40 14.39 -4.64
C TYR A 135 -30.22 14.17 -3.14
N ARG A 136 -29.02 13.81 -2.80
CA ARG A 136 -28.54 13.66 -1.43
C ARG A 136 -27.22 14.38 -1.28
N LEU A 137 -27.09 15.19 -0.24
CA LEU A 137 -25.83 15.86 0.14
C LEU A 137 -25.54 15.57 1.59
N GLY A 138 -24.32 15.19 1.91
CA GLY A 138 -24.02 14.78 3.27
C GLY A 138 -22.57 14.92 3.68
N LEU A 139 -22.36 14.72 4.96
CA LEU A 139 -21.08 14.66 5.62
C LEU A 139 -20.92 13.32 6.34
N LEU A 140 -19.70 12.81 6.38
CA LEU A 140 -19.35 11.57 7.07
C LEU A 140 -18.07 11.78 7.86
N PHE A 141 -18.15 11.57 9.15
CA PHE A 141 -16.99 11.46 10.04
C PHE A 141 -16.61 10.00 10.18
N SER A 142 -15.35 9.66 10.01
CA SER A 142 -14.82 8.31 10.10
C SER A 142 -13.66 8.24 11.07
N HIS A 143 -13.65 7.24 11.95
CA HIS A 143 -12.56 6.94 12.84
C HIS A 143 -12.23 5.44 12.79
N ALA A 144 -11.01 5.13 12.34
CA ALA A 144 -10.52 3.76 12.25
C ALA A 144 -9.30 3.53 13.13
N ARG A 145 -9.23 2.36 13.74
CA ARG A 145 -8.07 1.88 14.52
C ARG A 145 -7.61 0.57 13.92
N ALA A 146 -6.36 0.52 13.51
CA ALA A 146 -5.73 -0.68 12.95
C ALA A 146 -4.58 -1.14 13.83
N ASN A 147 -4.51 -2.45 14.05
CA ASN A 147 -3.37 -3.14 14.65
C ASN A 147 -2.75 -4.02 13.57
N ASN A 148 -1.46 -3.86 13.33
CA ASN A 148 -0.70 -4.61 12.33
C ASN A 148 0.33 -5.47 13.06
N THR A 149 0.38 -6.74 12.73
CA THR A 149 1.36 -7.70 13.23
C THR A 149 2.19 -8.16 12.05
N PHE A 150 3.49 -7.87 12.11
CA PHE A 150 4.51 -8.35 11.18
C PHE A 150 5.21 -9.56 11.77
N ASP A 151 6.05 -10.24 10.98
CA ASP A 151 6.90 -11.29 11.51
C ASP A 151 7.94 -10.72 12.51
N ASP A 152 8.51 -11.57 13.36
CA ASP A 152 9.57 -11.24 14.35
C ASP A 152 9.16 -10.26 15.46
N ASN A 153 7.93 -10.37 15.99
CA ASN A 153 7.39 -9.53 17.06
C ASN A 153 7.34 -8.02 16.77
N ILE A 154 7.51 -7.63 15.53
CA ILE A 154 7.34 -6.25 15.09
C ILE A 154 5.86 -6.01 14.82
N GLY A 155 5.38 -4.86 15.20
CA GLY A 155 4.00 -4.46 14.96
C GLY A 155 3.85 -2.96 14.82
N SER A 156 2.72 -2.55 14.27
CA SER A 156 2.34 -1.13 14.25
C SER A 156 0.90 -0.95 14.67
N LYS A 157 0.62 0.23 15.19
CA LYS A 157 -0.74 0.69 15.47
C LYS A 157 -0.98 1.96 14.68
N ASN A 158 -2.16 2.06 14.08
CA ASN A 158 -2.53 3.19 13.27
C ASN A 158 -3.94 3.66 13.64
N ARG A 159 -4.13 4.96 13.74
CA ARG A 159 -5.42 5.63 13.95
C ARG A 159 -5.64 6.59 12.81
N LEU A 160 -6.71 6.41 12.08
CA LEU A 160 -7.13 7.26 10.98
C LEU A 160 -8.41 7.99 11.34
N THR A 161 -8.41 9.29 11.21
CA THR A 161 -9.60 10.13 11.36
C THR A 161 -9.82 10.88 10.07
N MET A 162 -11.02 10.81 9.50
CA MET A 162 -11.35 11.45 8.22
C MET A 162 -12.70 12.16 8.31
N LEU A 163 -12.81 13.26 7.61
CA LEU A 163 -14.05 13.95 7.30
C LEU A 163 -14.27 13.88 5.78
N SER A 164 -15.46 13.44 5.37
CA SER A 164 -15.86 13.34 3.97
C SER A 164 -17.11 14.17 3.72
N ALA A 165 -17.15 14.87 2.60
CA ALA A 165 -18.35 15.47 2.04
C ALA A 165 -18.72 14.70 0.77
N PHE A 166 -19.99 14.46 0.55
CA PHE A 166 -20.47 13.71 -0.59
C PHE A 166 -21.78 14.23 -1.15
N GLY A 167 -22.02 13.94 -2.42
CA GLY A 167 -23.26 14.19 -3.11
C GLY A 167 -23.63 13.04 -4.02
N LYS A 168 -24.91 12.79 -4.17
CA LYS A 168 -25.49 11.82 -5.12
C LYS A 168 -26.72 12.41 -5.78
N TYR A 169 -26.86 12.18 -7.07
CA TYR A 169 -28.05 12.53 -7.86
C TYR A 169 -28.66 11.29 -8.50
N ASP A 170 -29.92 11.06 -8.24
CA ASP A 170 -30.70 9.93 -8.77
C ASP A 170 -31.62 10.42 -9.90
N PHE A 171 -31.38 9.96 -11.14
CA PHE A 171 -32.21 10.29 -12.29
C PHE A 171 -33.49 9.42 -12.34
N ALA A 172 -34.57 9.93 -12.92
CA ALA A 172 -35.85 9.22 -13.03
C ALA A 172 -35.76 7.89 -13.79
N ASN A 173 -34.79 7.72 -14.69
CA ASN A 173 -34.58 6.48 -15.46
C ASN A 173 -33.78 5.39 -14.69
N GLY A 174 -33.46 5.61 -13.42
CA GLY A 174 -32.70 4.68 -12.59
C GLY A 174 -31.18 4.87 -12.63
N LEU A 175 -30.67 5.74 -13.51
CA LEU A 175 -29.26 6.15 -13.49
C LEU A 175 -29.00 6.98 -12.22
N ASN A 176 -27.82 6.85 -11.63
CA ASN A 176 -27.37 7.75 -10.59
C ASN A 176 -25.89 8.07 -10.75
N VAL A 177 -25.50 9.25 -10.28
CA VAL A 177 -24.12 9.71 -10.24
C VAL A 177 -23.81 10.20 -8.83
N PHE A 178 -22.58 10.01 -8.39
CA PHE A 178 -22.13 10.49 -7.09
C PHE A 178 -20.71 11.01 -7.14
N ALA A 179 -20.37 11.88 -6.20
CA ALA A 179 -19.03 12.37 -5.99
C ALA A 179 -18.78 12.58 -4.49
N ASP A 180 -17.52 12.46 -4.10
CA ASP A 180 -17.07 12.71 -2.74
C ASP A 180 -15.70 13.36 -2.69
N MET A 181 -15.44 14.02 -1.59
CA MET A 181 -14.12 14.49 -1.21
C MET A 181 -13.89 14.20 0.27
N SER A 182 -12.66 13.82 0.59
CA SER A 182 -12.29 13.44 1.95
C SER A 182 -10.94 14.03 2.34
N TYR A 183 -10.85 14.46 3.59
CA TYR A 183 -9.61 14.87 4.23
C TYR A 183 -9.43 14.13 5.55
N GLY A 184 -8.22 13.67 5.82
CA GLY A 184 -7.94 12.92 7.04
C GLY A 184 -6.51 13.04 7.52
N SER A 185 -6.33 12.60 8.75
CA SER A 185 -5.04 12.45 9.40
C SER A 185 -4.90 11.03 9.96
N SER A 186 -3.77 10.43 9.65
CA SER A 186 -3.35 9.14 10.19
C SER A 186 -2.20 9.35 11.15
N ALA A 187 -2.35 8.89 12.37
CA ALA A 187 -1.30 8.87 13.39
C ALA A 187 -1.06 7.42 13.82
N GLY A 188 0.19 7.01 13.85
CA GLY A 188 0.58 5.64 14.15
C GLY A 188 1.90 5.55 14.89
N GLU A 189 2.20 4.33 15.34
CA GLU A 189 3.45 3.96 16.00
C GLU A 189 3.88 2.61 15.42
N ILE A 190 5.11 2.54 14.92
CA ILE A 190 5.76 1.26 14.61
C ILE A 190 6.67 0.88 15.79
N ARG A 191 6.56 -0.38 16.23
CA ARG A 191 7.31 -0.92 17.35
C ARG A 191 8.40 -1.83 16.85
N GLY A 192 9.64 -1.55 17.25
CA GLY A 192 10.82 -2.36 17.00
C GLY A 192 11.36 -3.00 18.29
N GLU A 193 12.46 -3.70 18.15
CA GLU A 193 13.15 -4.31 19.30
C GLU A 193 13.87 -3.26 20.17
N LEU A 194 14.41 -2.20 19.56
CA LEU A 194 15.24 -1.21 20.24
C LEU A 194 14.52 0.13 20.41
N GLN A 195 13.78 0.58 19.41
CA GLN A 195 13.15 1.90 19.42
C GLN A 195 11.85 1.89 18.66
N ASN A 196 10.81 2.52 19.24
CA ASN A 196 9.56 2.81 18.53
C ASN A 196 9.72 4.08 17.69
N ALA A 197 8.91 4.21 16.64
CA ALA A 197 8.82 5.43 15.86
C ALA A 197 7.37 5.86 15.70
N ASP A 198 7.13 7.16 15.87
CA ASP A 198 5.84 7.78 15.56
C ASP A 198 5.75 8.12 14.09
N ILE A 199 4.57 7.90 13.53
CA ILE A 199 4.27 8.08 12.10
C ILE A 199 3.04 8.95 11.98
N GLN A 200 3.14 10.01 11.17
CA GLN A 200 2.02 10.93 10.93
C GLN A 200 1.87 11.24 9.45
N ARG A 201 0.66 11.05 8.90
CA ARG A 201 0.37 11.32 7.49
C ARG A 201 -0.96 12.03 7.33
N HIS A 202 -1.04 12.92 6.34
CA HIS A 202 -2.28 13.55 5.91
C HIS A 202 -2.79 12.87 4.64
N ILE A 203 -4.09 12.74 4.55
CA ILE A 203 -4.76 12.08 3.44
C ILE A 203 -5.75 13.03 2.80
N VAL A 204 -5.72 13.11 1.48
CA VAL A 204 -6.74 13.77 0.66
C VAL A 204 -7.26 12.76 -0.35
N ALA A 205 -8.55 12.67 -0.52
CA ALA A 205 -9.15 11.80 -1.52
C ALA A 205 -10.30 12.50 -2.23
N PHE A 206 -10.47 12.18 -3.52
CA PHE A 206 -11.58 12.61 -4.35
C PHE A 206 -12.14 11.40 -5.07
N GLY A 207 -13.45 11.26 -5.05
CA GLY A 207 -14.15 10.16 -5.69
C GLY A 207 -15.26 10.63 -6.60
N ALA A 208 -15.55 9.82 -7.62
CA ALA A 208 -16.74 9.94 -8.44
C ALA A 208 -17.17 8.57 -8.93
N GLY A 209 -18.46 8.40 -9.12
CA GLY A 209 -19.00 7.15 -9.62
C GLY A 209 -20.36 7.28 -10.27
N VAL A 210 -20.75 6.19 -10.88
CA VAL A 210 -22.03 6.02 -11.57
C VAL A 210 -22.64 4.69 -11.16
N GLY A 211 -23.94 4.66 -11.01
CA GLY A 211 -24.70 3.46 -10.77
C GLY A 211 -25.96 3.45 -11.62
N TYR A 212 -26.55 2.28 -11.77
CA TYR A 212 -27.85 2.11 -12.39
C TYR A 212 -28.72 1.19 -11.53
N GLN A 213 -29.97 1.50 -11.36
CA GLN A 213 -30.91 0.68 -10.62
C GLN A 213 -32.02 0.17 -11.53
N LEU A 214 -31.96 -1.12 -11.84
CA LEU A 214 -33.04 -1.83 -12.55
C LEU A 214 -33.94 -2.53 -11.53
N LYS A 215 -35.21 -2.12 -11.45
CA LYS A 215 -36.23 -2.75 -10.58
C LYS A 215 -37.13 -3.68 -11.39
N LEU A 216 -37.18 -4.94 -10.98
CA LEU A 216 -38.04 -5.97 -11.51
C LEU A 216 -39.00 -6.43 -10.38
N GLY A 217 -40.04 -5.66 -10.16
CA GLY A 217 -40.94 -5.87 -9.02
C GLY A 217 -40.20 -5.61 -7.69
N LYS A 218 -40.05 -6.65 -6.87
CA LYS A 218 -39.36 -6.60 -5.59
C LYS A 218 -37.85 -6.87 -5.67
N LEU A 219 -37.36 -7.29 -6.83
CA LEU A 219 -35.95 -7.53 -7.10
C LEU A 219 -35.31 -6.24 -7.67
N ALA A 220 -34.15 -5.88 -7.19
CA ALA A 220 -33.35 -4.79 -7.75
C ALA A 220 -31.96 -5.29 -8.15
N PHE A 221 -31.51 -4.88 -9.33
CA PHE A 221 -30.18 -5.13 -9.86
C PHE A 221 -29.45 -3.79 -10.01
N LYS A 222 -28.29 -3.65 -9.38
CA LYS A 222 -27.59 -2.37 -9.21
C LYS A 222 -26.12 -2.47 -9.62
N PRO A 223 -25.81 -2.42 -10.93
CA PRO A 223 -24.45 -2.25 -11.37
C PRO A 223 -23.93 -0.86 -11.00
N ASN A 224 -22.64 -0.78 -10.70
CA ASN A 224 -21.97 0.47 -10.35
C ASN A 224 -20.49 0.45 -10.76
N ALA A 225 -19.92 1.64 -10.93
CA ALA A 225 -18.50 1.84 -11.12
C ALA A 225 -18.09 3.16 -10.48
N SER A 226 -16.89 3.20 -9.91
CA SER A 226 -16.33 4.41 -9.30
C SER A 226 -14.82 4.48 -9.51
N VAL A 227 -14.30 5.70 -9.40
CA VAL A 227 -12.88 5.99 -9.35
C VAL A 227 -12.61 6.94 -8.20
N HIS A 228 -11.57 6.64 -7.42
CA HIS A 228 -11.09 7.51 -6.36
C HIS A 228 -9.61 7.80 -6.56
N ARG A 229 -9.22 9.05 -6.44
CA ARG A 229 -7.84 9.49 -6.40
C ARG A 229 -7.43 9.77 -4.97
N TYR A 230 -6.32 9.19 -4.56
CA TYR A 230 -5.75 9.30 -3.23
C TYR A 230 -4.43 10.06 -3.26
N HIS A 231 -4.23 10.90 -2.27
CA HIS A 231 -2.96 11.49 -1.91
C HIS A 231 -2.68 11.20 -0.44
N ILE A 232 -1.55 10.56 -0.17
CA ILE A 232 -1.03 10.34 1.19
C ILE A 232 0.26 11.15 1.28
N SER A 233 0.39 12.02 2.29
CA SER A 233 1.56 12.86 2.47
C SER A 233 2.82 12.04 2.75
N SER A 234 3.97 12.66 2.48
CA SER A 234 5.28 12.13 2.92
C SER A 234 5.38 12.12 4.45
N ASP A 235 6.26 11.27 4.94
CA ASP A 235 6.64 11.22 6.35
C ASP A 235 8.11 10.81 6.50
N ASP A 236 8.78 11.38 7.49
CA ASP A 236 10.18 11.11 7.82
C ASP A 236 10.28 10.70 9.29
N TYR A 237 10.84 9.54 9.56
CA TYR A 237 11.04 9.08 10.92
C TYR A 237 12.33 8.28 11.08
N GLN A 238 12.79 8.15 12.31
CA GLN A 238 13.91 7.32 12.66
C GLN A 238 13.39 6.06 13.38
N TYR A 239 13.77 4.91 12.86
CA TYR A 239 13.36 3.61 13.36
C TYR A 239 14.59 2.75 13.59
N ASP A 240 14.80 2.37 14.85
CA ASP A 240 16.07 1.84 15.31
C ASP A 240 17.24 2.75 14.88
N GLN A 241 18.23 2.30 14.18
CA GLN A 241 19.36 3.12 13.71
C GLN A 241 19.21 3.58 12.25
N SER A 242 18.04 3.38 11.67
CA SER A 242 17.77 3.69 10.26
C SER A 242 16.90 4.92 10.11
N ARG A 243 17.26 5.79 9.15
CA ARG A 243 16.40 6.88 8.69
C ARG A 243 15.44 6.34 7.67
N ILE A 244 14.15 6.52 7.91
CA ILE A 244 13.08 6.13 7.01
C ILE A 244 12.49 7.40 6.39
N HIS A 245 12.51 7.48 5.08
CA HIS A 245 11.80 8.49 4.29
C HIS A 245 10.70 7.83 3.50
N THR A 246 9.46 8.25 3.70
CA THR A 246 8.30 7.81 2.95
C THR A 246 7.86 8.95 2.05
N PRO A 247 8.11 8.92 0.74
CA PRO A 247 7.62 9.93 -0.19
C PRO A 247 6.10 9.99 -0.21
N SER A 248 5.54 11.11 -0.62
CA SER A 248 4.10 11.20 -0.86
C SER A 248 3.65 10.18 -1.91
N ALA A 249 2.52 9.53 -1.66
CA ALA A 249 1.94 8.55 -2.57
C ALA A 249 0.68 9.12 -3.23
N ASN A 250 0.60 8.99 -4.56
CA ASN A 250 -0.57 9.34 -5.36
C ASN A 250 -0.99 8.14 -6.19
N PHE A 251 -2.22 7.68 -6.04
CA PHE A 251 -2.73 6.55 -6.80
C PHE A 251 -4.24 6.68 -7.05
N ASN A 252 -4.71 5.98 -8.08
CA ASN A 252 -6.13 5.90 -8.38
C ASN A 252 -6.61 4.48 -8.10
N VAL A 253 -7.81 4.37 -7.52
CA VAL A 253 -8.50 3.09 -7.30
C VAL A 253 -9.77 3.09 -8.12
N TYR A 254 -9.97 2.04 -8.87
CA TYR A 254 -11.14 1.77 -9.68
C TYR A 254 -11.92 0.63 -9.04
N GLN A 255 -13.21 0.81 -8.93
CA GLN A 255 -14.11 -0.21 -8.44
C GLN A 255 -15.25 -0.38 -9.44
N ALA A 256 -15.58 -1.61 -9.76
CA ALA A 256 -16.75 -1.96 -10.54
C ALA A 256 -17.46 -3.15 -9.89
N GLY A 257 -18.76 -3.09 -9.79
CA GLY A 257 -19.49 -4.13 -9.10
C GLY A 257 -20.97 -4.18 -9.45
N VAL A 258 -21.62 -5.17 -8.86
CA VAL A 258 -23.06 -5.36 -8.95
C VAL A 258 -23.60 -5.78 -7.59
N THR A 259 -24.72 -5.17 -7.19
CA THR A 259 -25.51 -5.59 -6.04
C THR A 259 -26.87 -6.04 -6.50
N VAL A 260 -27.32 -7.17 -5.98
CA VAL A 260 -28.68 -7.67 -6.18
C VAL A 260 -29.35 -7.70 -4.81
N ASP A 261 -30.51 -7.10 -4.69
CA ASP A 261 -31.32 -7.16 -3.48
C ASP A 261 -32.78 -7.48 -3.77
N TYR A 262 -33.46 -8.03 -2.77
CA TYR A 262 -34.90 -8.35 -2.84
C TYR A 262 -35.61 -7.76 -1.64
N THR A 263 -36.74 -7.07 -1.86
CA THR A 263 -37.51 -6.44 -0.80
C THR A 263 -38.70 -7.34 -0.39
N PHE A 264 -38.69 -7.80 0.84
CA PHE A 264 -39.78 -8.53 1.48
C PHE A 264 -40.66 -7.60 2.33
N GLY A 265 -41.93 -7.85 2.35
CA GLY A 265 -42.87 -7.13 3.17
C GLY A 265 -43.61 -5.99 2.46
N PRO A 266 -44.24 -5.07 3.20
CA PRO A 266 -44.14 -4.97 4.69
C PRO A 266 -44.91 -6.09 5.42
N TRP A 267 -44.30 -6.59 6.50
CA TRP A 267 -44.94 -7.46 7.47
C TRP A 267 -45.02 -6.71 8.82
N ALA A 268 -46.23 -6.40 9.29
CA ALA A 268 -46.44 -5.58 10.49
C ALA A 268 -45.59 -4.26 10.50
N GLY A 269 -45.47 -3.63 9.32
CA GLY A 269 -44.71 -2.37 9.18
C GLY A 269 -43.22 -2.54 8.99
N VAL A 270 -42.67 -3.78 8.99
CA VAL A 270 -41.24 -4.06 8.79
C VAL A 270 -41.00 -4.48 7.33
N MET A 271 -40.04 -3.85 6.68
CA MET A 271 -39.49 -4.26 5.39
C MET A 271 -38.11 -4.91 5.61
N LEU A 272 -37.90 -6.09 5.00
CA LEU A 272 -36.62 -6.78 5.01
C LEU A 272 -36.02 -6.77 3.61
N ARG A 273 -34.69 -6.54 3.54
CA ARG A 273 -33.97 -6.51 2.27
C ARG A 273 -32.65 -7.27 2.39
N PRO A 274 -32.62 -8.56 2.08
CA PRO A 274 -31.36 -9.27 1.81
C PRO A 274 -30.71 -8.79 0.54
N SER A 275 -29.37 -8.82 0.51
CA SER A 275 -28.56 -8.41 -0.62
C SER A 275 -27.34 -9.30 -0.81
N VAL A 276 -26.88 -9.39 -2.04
CA VAL A 276 -25.62 -10.01 -2.42
C VAL A 276 -24.91 -9.05 -3.36
N SER A 277 -23.61 -8.82 -3.14
CA SER A 277 -22.79 -8.00 -4.03
C SER A 277 -21.47 -8.65 -4.37
N VAL A 278 -20.98 -8.33 -5.57
CA VAL A 278 -19.64 -8.69 -6.05
C VAL A 278 -18.99 -7.45 -6.62
N ASN A 279 -17.81 -7.14 -6.14
CA ASN A 279 -17.03 -5.99 -6.57
C ASN A 279 -15.64 -6.44 -7.01
N TYR A 280 -15.13 -5.82 -8.06
CA TYR A 280 -13.75 -5.88 -8.50
C TYR A 280 -13.09 -4.55 -8.22
N VAL A 281 -11.94 -4.60 -7.56
CA VAL A 281 -11.15 -3.42 -7.18
C VAL A 281 -9.76 -3.54 -7.80
N ASP A 282 -9.30 -2.50 -8.45
CA ASP A 282 -7.97 -2.40 -9.04
C ASP A 282 -7.39 -1.01 -8.80
N ALA A 283 -6.07 -0.88 -8.87
CA ALA A 283 -5.39 0.39 -8.65
C ALA A 283 -4.36 0.68 -9.73
N SER A 284 -4.31 1.92 -10.19
CA SER A 284 -3.27 2.41 -11.11
C SER A 284 -2.38 3.44 -10.42
N ASN A 285 -1.13 3.54 -10.92
CA ASN A 285 -0.08 4.35 -10.31
C ASN A 285 0.14 4.06 -8.81
N SER A 286 -0.16 2.83 -8.40
CA SER A 286 -0.26 2.36 -7.03
C SER A 286 1.09 2.06 -6.37
N LYS A 287 2.15 2.77 -6.77
CA LYS A 287 3.47 2.60 -6.18
C LYS A 287 3.51 3.23 -4.79
N LEU A 288 3.71 2.40 -3.78
CA LEU A 288 4.12 2.82 -2.45
C LEU A 288 5.63 2.69 -2.36
N ALA A 289 6.31 3.73 -1.95
CA ALA A 289 7.76 3.75 -1.84
C ALA A 289 8.19 4.10 -0.42
N VAL A 290 9.24 3.47 0.04
CA VAL A 290 9.94 3.78 1.29
C VAL A 290 11.43 3.82 0.98
N GLN A 291 12.12 4.83 1.44
CA GLN A 291 13.57 4.91 1.37
C GLN A 291 14.14 4.66 2.76
N VAL A 292 14.95 3.62 2.89
CA VAL A 292 15.66 3.29 4.12
C VAL A 292 17.12 3.68 3.96
N ASN A 293 17.56 4.68 4.72
CA ASN A 293 18.86 5.31 4.50
C ASN A 293 18.98 5.79 3.04
N GLN A 294 19.64 5.01 2.17
CA GLN A 294 19.83 5.32 0.75
C GLN A 294 19.20 4.27 -0.17
N VAL A 295 18.49 3.27 0.37
CA VAL A 295 17.95 2.17 -0.42
C VAL A 295 16.45 2.34 -0.63
N PRO A 296 15.99 2.52 -1.86
CA PRO A 296 14.58 2.62 -2.17
C PRO A 296 13.94 1.22 -2.22
N LEU A 297 12.81 1.07 -1.54
CA LEU A 297 11.93 -0.09 -1.61
C LEU A 297 10.59 0.35 -2.15
N MET A 298 9.98 -0.47 -2.98
CA MET A 298 8.69 -0.16 -3.61
C MET A 298 7.80 -1.37 -3.65
N GLN A 299 6.50 -1.14 -3.48
CA GLN A 299 5.46 -2.11 -3.75
C GLN A 299 4.35 -1.48 -4.58
N ARG A 300 3.48 -2.31 -5.14
CA ARG A 300 2.25 -1.88 -5.80
C ARG A 300 1.06 -2.49 -5.10
N PHE A 301 -0.04 -1.74 -5.02
CA PHE A 301 -1.32 -2.32 -4.63
C PHE A 301 -1.76 -3.37 -5.65
N ASP A 302 -2.34 -4.43 -5.12
CA ASP A 302 -2.90 -5.52 -5.91
C ASP A 302 -4.41 -5.33 -6.12
N ARG A 303 -4.88 -5.92 -7.20
CA ARG A 303 -6.29 -6.07 -7.51
C ARG A 303 -6.90 -7.20 -6.70
N TYR A 304 -8.17 -7.05 -6.33
CA TYR A 304 -8.90 -8.08 -5.59
C TYR A 304 -10.37 -8.10 -5.95
N TRP A 305 -10.98 -9.25 -5.67
CA TRP A 305 -12.43 -9.45 -5.70
C TRP A 305 -12.98 -9.40 -4.29
N GLN A 306 -14.13 -8.75 -4.12
CA GLN A 306 -14.88 -8.72 -2.88
C GLN A 306 -16.27 -9.28 -3.13
N GLN A 307 -16.70 -10.19 -2.26
CA GLN A 307 -18.04 -10.75 -2.22
C GLN A 307 -18.68 -10.37 -0.89
N GLU A 308 -19.93 -9.95 -0.91
CA GLU A 308 -20.64 -9.50 0.29
C GLU A 308 -22.08 -10.04 0.29
N ILE A 309 -22.52 -10.44 1.46
CA ILE A 309 -23.91 -10.72 1.76
C ILE A 309 -24.40 -9.74 2.83
N GLY A 310 -25.59 -9.18 2.63
CA GLY A 310 -26.17 -8.19 3.54
C GLY A 310 -27.63 -8.47 3.85
N LEU A 311 -28.06 -7.92 4.99
CA LEU A 311 -29.47 -7.89 5.36
C LEU A 311 -29.77 -6.53 5.97
N SER A 312 -30.82 -5.86 5.53
CA SER A 312 -31.32 -4.66 6.17
C SER A 312 -32.82 -4.76 6.50
N ALA A 313 -33.22 -4.08 7.54
CA ALA A 313 -34.59 -3.94 7.99
C ALA A 313 -34.96 -2.47 8.11
N GLY A 314 -36.16 -2.09 7.66
CA GLY A 314 -36.71 -0.74 7.78
C GLY A 314 -38.04 -0.78 8.53
N PHE A 315 -38.19 0.07 9.55
CA PHE A 315 -39.42 0.19 10.33
C PHE A 315 -39.53 1.55 11.03
N GLY A 316 -40.65 2.22 10.96
CA GLY A 316 -40.97 3.44 11.71
C GLY A 316 -39.89 4.54 11.60
N GLY A 317 -39.33 4.76 10.41
CA GLY A 317 -38.23 5.70 10.19
C GLY A 317 -36.82 5.13 10.50
N TRP A 318 -36.72 4.01 11.19
CA TRP A 318 -35.45 3.34 11.48
C TRP A 318 -35.01 2.44 10.32
N GLN A 319 -33.72 2.41 10.10
CA GLN A 319 -33.04 1.47 9.20
C GLN A 319 -31.91 0.79 9.97
N VAL A 320 -31.96 -0.52 10.08
CA VAL A 320 -30.92 -1.34 10.69
C VAL A 320 -30.41 -2.33 9.64
N GLY A 321 -29.13 -2.48 9.53
CA GLY A 321 -28.53 -3.41 8.58
C GLY A 321 -27.22 -4.00 9.06
N GLY A 322 -26.86 -5.13 8.50
CA GLY A 322 -25.56 -5.77 8.71
C GLY A 322 -25.12 -6.49 7.45
N TYR A 323 -23.81 -6.69 7.34
CA TYR A 323 -23.23 -7.42 6.23
C TYR A 323 -22.00 -8.23 6.67
N ALA A 324 -21.69 -9.25 5.87
CA ALA A 324 -20.45 -9.99 5.93
C ALA A 324 -19.81 -10.00 4.53
N ALA A 325 -18.51 -9.72 4.44
CA ALA A 325 -17.80 -9.72 3.18
C ALA A 325 -16.49 -10.50 3.26
N GLN A 326 -16.09 -11.05 2.12
CA GLN A 326 -14.79 -11.69 1.93
C GLN A 326 -14.12 -11.10 0.70
N SER A 327 -12.81 -10.82 0.80
CA SER A 327 -12.00 -10.39 -0.34
C SER A 327 -10.77 -11.27 -0.50
N ARG A 328 -10.35 -11.44 -1.77
CA ARG A 328 -9.14 -12.15 -2.16
C ARG A 328 -8.49 -11.49 -3.36
N GLY A 329 -7.16 -11.39 -3.35
CA GLY A 329 -6.34 -10.85 -4.42
C GLY A 329 -5.02 -11.62 -4.56
N LYS A 330 -4.10 -11.09 -5.33
CA LYS A 330 -2.80 -11.74 -5.53
C LYS A 330 -1.88 -11.63 -4.31
N GLN A 331 -1.85 -10.45 -3.67
CA GLN A 331 -1.08 -10.17 -2.44
C GLN A 331 -1.98 -10.25 -1.19
N LEU A 332 -3.25 -9.94 -1.36
CA LEU A 332 -4.28 -10.10 -0.33
C LEU A 332 -4.71 -11.57 -0.29
N ASP A 333 -4.07 -12.38 0.57
CA ASP A 333 -4.44 -13.78 0.75
C ASP A 333 -5.90 -13.90 1.17
N LYS A 334 -6.30 -13.14 2.20
CA LYS A 334 -7.64 -13.23 2.76
C LYS A 334 -8.03 -11.96 3.52
N GLN A 335 -9.27 -11.52 3.30
CA GLN A 335 -9.92 -10.51 4.11
C GLN A 335 -11.32 -10.97 4.49
N HIS A 336 -11.68 -10.74 5.74
CA HIS A 336 -13.06 -10.85 6.24
C HIS A 336 -13.48 -9.50 6.82
N GLN A 337 -14.71 -9.10 6.52
CA GLN A 337 -15.32 -7.88 7.05
C GLN A 337 -16.71 -8.21 7.62
N PHE A 338 -17.07 -7.53 8.70
CA PHE A 338 -18.41 -7.56 9.27
C PHE A 338 -18.79 -6.13 9.62
N GLY A 339 -19.94 -5.67 9.15
CA GLY A 339 -20.42 -4.34 9.41
C GLY A 339 -21.85 -4.33 9.93
N LEU A 340 -22.15 -3.34 10.79
CA LEU A 340 -23.48 -3.05 11.31
C LEU A 340 -23.76 -1.56 11.12
N LYS A 341 -24.98 -1.26 10.70
CA LYS A 341 -25.46 0.10 10.48
C LYS A 341 -26.80 0.33 11.12
N VAL A 342 -26.95 1.46 11.77
CA VAL A 342 -28.24 1.94 12.27
C VAL A 342 -28.42 3.38 11.79
N GLY A 343 -29.57 3.68 11.24
CA GLY A 343 -29.91 5.01 10.79
C GLY A 343 -31.36 5.39 11.06
N TYR A 344 -31.64 6.66 10.98
CA TYR A 344 -32.98 7.21 11.21
C TYR A 344 -33.33 8.24 10.13
N ARG A 345 -34.58 8.18 9.68
CA ARG A 345 -35.22 9.12 8.74
C ARG A 345 -36.44 9.75 9.41
N TRP A 346 -36.48 11.07 9.45
CA TRP A 346 -37.66 11.85 9.89
C TRP A 346 -38.45 12.40 8.73
#